data_75c189966eeababb1874e01eab6ea7bf
#
_entry.id   75c189966eeababb1874e01eab6ea7bf
#
_cell.length_a   1.000
_cell.length_b   1.000
_cell.length_c   1.000
_cell.angle_alpha   90.00
_cell.angle_beta   90.00
_cell.angle_gamma   90.00
#
_symmetry.space_group_name_H-M   'P 1'
#
loop_
_entity.id
_entity.type
_entity.pdbx_description
1 polymer ?
#
loop_
_entity_poly.entity_id
_entity_poly.type
_entity_poly.pdbx_seq_one_letter_code
_entity_poly.pdbx_strand_id
1 'polypeptide(L)'
;VKLQKRAARTGFDWPDQTGAIAKIMEEIEEVKTASEDQREDEIGDLLFAVVNWARHLGVDPEAALRSGNAKFERRFRAMEALGGEAFAALSLDDKEALWQQVKRG
;
A
#
# COMPACT_ATOMS: atom_id res chain seq x y z
N VAL A 1 8.54 11.98 -2.28
CA VAL A 1 9.41 11.51 -3.38
C VAL A 1 10.49 12.53 -3.71
N LYS A 2 10.12 13.80 -3.91
CA LYS A 2 11.10 14.84 -4.25
C LYS A 2 12.17 15.02 -3.17
N LEU A 3 11.78 14.98 -1.90
CA LEU A 3 12.72 15.10 -0.79
C LEU A 3 13.66 13.90 -0.72
N GLN A 4 13.14 12.70 -0.96
CA GLN A 4 13.97 11.50 -0.96
C GLN A 4 15.00 11.53 -2.09
N LYS A 5 14.60 11.94 -3.29
CA LYS A 5 15.51 12.09 -4.42
C LYS A 5 16.57 13.14 -4.14
N ARG A 6 16.17 14.24 -3.51
CA ARG A 6 17.10 15.30 -3.13
C ARG A 6 18.12 14.80 -2.12
N ALA A 7 17.67 14.05 -1.10
CA ALA A 7 18.55 13.46 -0.11
C ALA A 7 19.53 12.48 -0.73
N ALA A 8 19.05 11.63 -1.65
CA ALA A 8 19.92 10.67 -2.35
C ALA A 8 21.02 11.34 -3.11
N ARG A 9 20.73 12.49 -3.77
CA ARG A 9 21.74 13.25 -4.49
C ARG A 9 22.86 13.80 -3.59
N THR A 10 22.59 13.96 -2.30
CA THR A 10 23.59 14.39 -1.33
C THR A 10 24.27 13.21 -0.62
N GLY A 11 24.00 11.99 -1.08
CA GLY A 11 24.59 10.78 -0.51
C GLY A 11 23.81 10.19 0.65
N PHE A 12 22.68 10.76 0.99
CA PHE A 12 21.84 10.24 2.08
C PHE A 12 20.80 9.28 1.52
N ASP A 13 21.21 8.03 1.33
CA ASP A 13 20.36 6.98 0.78
C ASP A 13 20.93 5.61 1.14
N TRP A 14 20.10 4.56 1.01
CA TRP A 14 20.57 3.20 1.13
C TRP A 14 21.28 2.79 -0.17
N PRO A 15 22.35 1.97 -0.08
CA PRO A 15 23.12 1.60 -1.27
C PRO A 15 22.33 0.76 -2.27
N ASP A 16 21.29 0.02 -1.83
CA ASP A 16 20.47 -0.81 -2.70
C ASP A 16 19.10 -1.08 -2.08
N GLN A 17 18.24 -1.81 -2.80
CA GLN A 17 16.89 -2.08 -2.32
C GLN A 17 16.86 -2.99 -1.08
N THR A 18 17.91 -3.75 -0.80
CA THR A 18 17.96 -4.61 0.40
C THR A 18 17.83 -3.78 1.67
N GLY A 19 18.53 -2.64 1.72
CA GLY A 19 18.41 -1.72 2.85
C GLY A 19 17.01 -1.12 2.97
N ALA A 20 16.40 -0.79 1.83
CA ALA A 20 15.04 -0.25 1.82
C ALA A 20 14.03 -1.28 2.34
N ILE A 21 14.16 -2.54 1.93
CA ILE A 21 13.29 -3.63 2.41
C ILE A 21 13.45 -3.85 3.90
N ALA A 22 14.70 -3.88 4.38
CA ALA A 22 14.99 -4.05 5.81
C ALA A 22 14.34 -2.94 6.64
N LYS A 23 14.36 -1.71 6.12
CA LYS A 23 13.73 -0.57 6.80
C LYS A 23 12.22 -0.74 6.89
N ILE A 24 11.58 -1.23 5.82
CA ILE A 24 10.14 -1.50 5.84
C ILE A 24 9.81 -2.53 6.93
N MET A 25 10.59 -3.60 7.02
CA MET A 25 10.38 -4.64 8.04
C MET A 25 10.50 -4.06 9.44
N GLU A 26 11.50 -3.19 9.65
CA GLU A 26 11.68 -2.50 10.92
C GLU A 26 10.48 -1.63 11.26
N GLU A 27 9.99 -0.84 10.29
CA GLU A 27 8.87 0.07 10.51
C GLU A 27 7.56 -0.68 10.76
N ILE A 28 7.38 -1.87 10.16
CA ILE A 28 6.22 -2.71 10.46
C ILE A 28 6.20 -3.07 11.95
N GLU A 29 7.35 -3.46 12.50
CA GLU A 29 7.44 -3.79 13.93
C GLU A 29 7.17 -2.56 14.80
N GLU A 30 7.66 -1.38 14.39
CA GLU A 30 7.39 -0.14 15.13
C GLU A 30 5.89 0.18 15.17
N VAL A 31 5.18 -0.03 14.06
CA VAL A 31 3.72 0.17 14.02
C VAL A 31 3.03 -0.81 14.96
N LYS A 32 3.45 -2.09 14.93
CA LYS A 32 2.83 -3.14 15.76
C LYS A 32 2.94 -2.85 17.26
N THR A 33 4.03 -2.22 17.68
CA THR A 33 4.31 -1.95 19.09
C THR A 33 3.97 -0.53 19.52
N ALA A 34 3.53 0.33 18.59
CA ALA A 34 3.22 1.72 18.88
C ALA A 34 2.00 1.86 19.78
N SER A 35 2.05 2.84 20.67
CA SER A 35 0.84 3.24 21.42
C SER A 35 -0.13 3.95 20.47
N GLU A 36 -1.38 4.07 20.91
CA GLU A 36 -2.41 4.73 20.11
C GLU A 36 -2.00 6.14 19.67
N ASP A 37 -1.36 6.88 20.58
CA ASP A 37 -0.91 8.25 20.31
C ASP A 37 0.23 8.32 19.27
N GLN A 38 0.98 7.22 19.09
CA GLN A 38 2.14 7.17 18.21
C GLN A 38 1.84 6.55 16.86
N ARG A 39 0.66 5.96 16.69
CA ARG A 39 0.31 5.21 15.47
C ARG A 39 0.40 6.04 14.21
N GLU A 40 -0.10 7.26 14.23
CA GLU A 40 -0.06 8.12 13.04
C GLU A 40 1.38 8.39 12.60
N ASP A 41 2.24 8.69 13.55
CA ASP A 41 3.65 8.95 13.27
C ASP A 41 4.33 7.70 12.70
N GLU A 42 4.11 6.54 13.33
CA GLU A 42 4.73 5.29 12.89
C GLU A 42 4.20 4.82 11.53
N ILE A 43 2.91 5.02 11.25
CA ILE A 43 2.36 4.73 9.92
C ILE A 43 3.00 5.65 8.89
N GLY A 44 3.19 6.93 9.23
CA GLY A 44 3.89 7.86 8.35
C GLY A 44 5.29 7.39 8.00
N ASP A 45 6.03 6.89 8.99
CA ASP A 45 7.37 6.36 8.78
C ASP A 45 7.35 5.11 7.89
N LEU A 46 6.36 4.23 8.08
CA LEU A 46 6.19 3.06 7.23
C LEU A 46 5.89 3.45 5.79
N LEU A 47 4.97 4.38 5.58
CA LEU A 47 4.64 4.87 4.24
C LEU A 47 5.87 5.50 3.57
N PHE A 48 6.63 6.27 4.33
CA PHE A 48 7.87 6.86 3.82
C PHE A 48 8.86 5.78 3.36
N ALA A 49 8.99 4.71 4.15
CA ALA A 49 9.89 3.60 3.81
C ALA A 49 9.43 2.88 2.52
N VAL A 50 8.11 2.68 2.35
CA VAL A 50 7.55 2.08 1.13
C VAL A 50 7.81 2.97 -0.07
N VAL A 51 7.60 4.27 0.06
CA VAL A 51 7.85 5.24 -1.01
C VAL A 51 9.32 5.19 -1.43
N ASN A 52 10.23 5.10 -0.46
CA ASN A 52 11.64 5.03 -0.75
C ASN A 52 12.02 3.73 -1.48
N TRP A 53 11.40 2.61 -1.09
CA TRP A 53 11.60 1.34 -1.79
C TRP A 53 11.12 1.43 -3.24
N ALA A 54 9.95 2.02 -3.48
CA ALA A 54 9.44 2.25 -4.84
C ALA A 54 10.45 3.05 -5.66
N ARG A 55 11.05 4.09 -5.06
CA ARG A 55 12.07 4.89 -5.74
C ARG A 55 13.27 4.04 -6.16
N HIS A 56 13.74 3.15 -5.29
CA HIS A 56 14.84 2.23 -5.63
C HIS A 56 14.50 1.28 -6.78
N LEU A 57 13.22 0.96 -6.93
CA LEU A 57 12.73 0.10 -8.02
C LEU A 57 12.43 0.88 -9.30
N GLY A 58 12.60 2.20 -9.29
CA GLY A 58 12.28 3.04 -10.43
C GLY A 58 10.79 3.25 -10.65
N VAL A 59 9.98 3.07 -9.62
CA VAL A 59 8.52 3.19 -9.67
C VAL A 59 8.10 4.49 -8.99
N ASP A 60 7.22 5.24 -9.66
CA ASP A 60 6.60 6.42 -9.06
C ASP A 60 5.51 5.95 -8.09
N PRO A 61 5.69 6.15 -6.77
CA PRO A 61 4.74 5.62 -5.79
C PRO A 61 3.37 6.29 -5.86
N GLU A 62 3.30 7.56 -6.22
CA GLU A 62 2.02 8.25 -6.34
C GLU A 62 1.22 7.69 -7.51
N ALA A 63 1.86 7.49 -8.66
CA ALA A 63 1.23 6.90 -9.83
C ALA A 63 0.80 5.46 -9.54
N ALA A 64 1.66 4.68 -8.86
CA ALA A 64 1.36 3.31 -8.49
C ALA A 64 0.12 3.25 -7.57
N LEU A 65 0.02 4.14 -6.60
CA LEU A 65 -1.12 4.18 -5.69
C LEU A 65 -2.40 4.57 -6.43
N ARG A 66 -2.32 5.56 -7.34
CA ARG A 66 -3.48 5.93 -8.16
C ARG A 66 -3.97 4.75 -9.00
N SER A 67 -3.04 3.99 -9.59
CA SER A 67 -3.39 2.77 -10.34
C SER A 67 -4.03 1.71 -9.44
N GLY A 68 -3.51 1.55 -8.24
CA GLY A 68 -4.08 0.62 -7.25
C GLY A 68 -5.49 1.00 -6.86
N ASN A 69 -5.71 2.30 -6.61
CA ASN A 69 -7.04 2.80 -6.25
C ASN A 69 -8.03 2.60 -7.39
N ALA A 70 -7.62 2.88 -8.64
CA ALA A 70 -8.49 2.70 -9.81
C ALA A 70 -8.83 1.23 -10.01
N LYS A 71 -7.86 0.34 -9.82
CA LYS A 71 -8.09 -1.11 -9.92
C LYS A 71 -9.06 -1.60 -8.85
N PHE A 72 -8.90 -1.14 -7.62
CA PHE A 72 -9.82 -1.50 -6.54
C PHE A 72 -11.23 -1.03 -6.87
N GLU A 73 -11.38 0.21 -7.33
CA GLU A 73 -12.70 0.76 -7.68
C GLU A 73 -13.39 -0.07 -8.76
N ARG A 74 -12.66 -0.44 -9.82
CA ARG A 74 -13.23 -1.27 -10.88
C ARG A 74 -13.69 -2.62 -10.35
N ARG A 75 -12.86 -3.26 -9.53
CA ARG A 75 -13.16 -4.57 -8.96
C ARG A 75 -14.33 -4.50 -7.99
N PHE A 76 -14.37 -3.48 -7.16
CA PHE A 76 -15.46 -3.30 -6.21
C PHE A 76 -16.79 -3.10 -6.93
N ARG A 77 -16.82 -2.26 -7.97
CA ARG A 77 -18.02 -2.04 -8.76
C ARG A 77 -18.49 -3.34 -9.44
N ALA A 78 -17.54 -4.15 -9.92
CA ALA A 78 -17.86 -5.44 -10.51
C ALA A 78 -18.45 -6.40 -9.47
N MET A 79 -17.94 -6.39 -8.23
CA MET A 79 -18.49 -7.17 -7.13
C MET A 79 -19.93 -6.75 -6.83
N GLU A 80 -20.17 -5.44 -6.74
CA GLU A 80 -21.52 -4.92 -6.50
C GLU A 80 -22.49 -5.35 -7.58
N ALA A 81 -22.06 -5.29 -8.83
CA ALA A 81 -22.89 -5.70 -9.97
C ALA A 81 -23.23 -7.20 -9.90
N LEU A 82 -22.27 -8.04 -9.56
CA LEU A 82 -22.49 -9.48 -9.42
C LEU A 82 -23.39 -9.82 -8.23
N GLY A 83 -23.22 -9.11 -7.13
CA GLY A 83 -24.01 -9.33 -5.91
C GLY A 83 -25.42 -8.77 -5.98
N GLY A 84 -25.67 -7.78 -6.86
CA GLY A 84 -26.97 -7.16 -7.02
C GLY A 84 -27.42 -6.36 -5.80
N GLU A 85 -28.72 -6.18 -5.67
CA GLU A 85 -29.30 -5.37 -4.59
C GLU A 85 -29.00 -5.94 -3.21
N ALA A 86 -28.75 -7.26 -3.11
CA ALA A 86 -28.47 -7.93 -1.84
C ALA A 86 -26.99 -7.83 -1.43
N PHE A 87 -26.14 -7.18 -2.23
CA PHE A 87 -24.69 -7.18 -1.99
C PHE A 87 -24.33 -6.75 -0.56
N ALA A 88 -24.93 -5.66 -0.09
CA ALA A 88 -24.59 -5.12 1.23
C ALA A 88 -24.93 -6.11 2.37
N ALA A 89 -25.92 -6.97 2.16
CA ALA A 89 -26.36 -7.96 3.15
C ALA A 89 -25.60 -9.28 3.09
N LEU A 90 -24.74 -9.47 2.09
CA LEU A 90 -23.95 -10.70 1.97
C LEU A 90 -22.97 -10.84 3.13
N SER A 91 -22.65 -12.08 3.47
CA SER A 91 -21.61 -12.36 4.45
C SER A 91 -20.25 -11.93 3.92
N LEU A 92 -19.28 -11.76 4.83
CA LEU A 92 -17.92 -11.45 4.41
C LEU A 92 -17.35 -12.56 3.52
N ASP A 93 -17.64 -13.81 3.83
CA ASP A 93 -17.17 -14.96 3.03
C ASP A 93 -17.74 -14.90 1.61
N ASP A 94 -19.02 -14.56 1.46
CA ASP A 94 -19.63 -14.43 0.14
C ASP A 94 -19.04 -13.26 -0.64
N LYS A 95 -18.80 -12.14 0.04
CA LYS A 95 -18.15 -10.99 -0.58
C LYS A 95 -16.72 -11.32 -1.03
N GLU A 96 -16.00 -12.07 -0.21
CA GLU A 96 -14.63 -12.51 -0.55
C GLU A 96 -14.65 -13.42 -1.78
N ALA A 97 -15.65 -14.31 -1.90
CA ALA A 97 -15.80 -15.16 -3.06
C ALA A 97 -16.01 -14.33 -4.34
N LEU A 98 -16.83 -13.28 -4.26
CA LEU A 98 -17.02 -12.35 -5.37
C LEU A 98 -15.74 -11.62 -5.74
N TRP A 99 -14.98 -11.20 -4.74
CA TRP A 99 -13.69 -10.55 -4.94
C TRP A 99 -12.73 -11.46 -5.72
N GLN A 100 -12.63 -12.73 -5.32
CA GLN A 100 -11.79 -13.70 -6.01
C GLN A 100 -12.24 -13.92 -7.45
N GLN A 101 -13.54 -13.95 -7.68
CA GLN A 101 -14.10 -14.10 -9.03
C GLN A 101 -13.75 -12.91 -9.92
N VAL A 102 -13.90 -11.69 -9.39
CA VAL A 102 -13.56 -10.46 -10.13
C VAL A 102 -12.06 -10.40 -10.44
N LYS A 103 -11.22 -10.81 -9.49
CA LYS A 103 -9.76 -10.81 -9.72
C LYS A 103 -9.34 -11.75 -10.84
N ARG A 104 -10.07 -12.84 -11.07
CA ARG A 104 -9.77 -13.79 -12.14
C ARG A 104 -10.24 -13.31 -13.51
N GLY A 105 -11.23 -12.46 -13.55
CA GLY A 105 -11.74 -11.84 -14.76
C GLY A 105 -10.97 -10.58 -15.07
#